data_e7ecd99f2a751ac5b298d3c5010c22da
#
_entry.id   e7ecd99f2a751ac5b298d3c5010c22da
#
_cell.length_a   1.000
_cell.length_b   1.000
_cell.length_c   1.000
_cell.angle_alpha   90.00
_cell.angle_beta   90.00
_cell.angle_gamma   90.00
#
_symmetry.space_group_name_H-M   'P 1'
#
loop_
_entity.id
_entity.type
_entity.pdbx_description
1 polymer ?
#
loop_
_entity_poly.entity_id
_entity_poly.type
_entity_poly.pdbx_seq_one_letter_code
_entity_poly.pdbx_strand_id
1 'polypeptide(L)'
;FNSNEDKLICLGDMCDRGKNTKLVWEYFYNLQNDNKQHVVLLGNHEDMFNLAIREAMYEHSIYKIQNHYFRNNGLTTLQSFYPEATTESRRECFRKFAKEQKKLRVWLKNLPTRYESSNYYFVHAGVDFNKNFWDQTHRDMVWIREPFLSSKEKYHKKVFHGHSPVKEAPYYEIKDNRINID
;
A
#
# COMPACT_ATOMS: atom_id res chain seq x y z
N PHE A 1 -19.25 4.64 -11.29
CA PHE A 1 -19.04 4.61 -9.84
C PHE A 1 -19.87 5.71 -9.17
N ASN A 2 -20.79 5.32 -8.29
CA ASN A 2 -21.56 6.20 -7.43
C ASN A 2 -21.03 6.09 -6.00
N SER A 3 -20.33 7.11 -5.51
CA SER A 3 -19.67 7.08 -4.19
C SER A 3 -20.62 6.90 -3.00
N ASN A 4 -21.94 7.09 -3.18
CA ASN A 4 -22.94 6.90 -2.14
C ASN A 4 -23.50 5.46 -2.10
N GLU A 5 -23.45 4.74 -3.21
CA GLU A 5 -24.03 3.40 -3.36
C GLU A 5 -22.97 2.33 -3.51
N ASP A 6 -21.88 2.64 -4.24
CA ASP A 6 -20.81 1.70 -4.52
C ASP A 6 -19.74 1.73 -3.43
N LYS A 7 -19.20 0.56 -3.08
CA LYS A 7 -18.03 0.45 -2.22
C LYS A 7 -16.76 0.31 -3.08
N LEU A 8 -15.84 1.25 -2.93
CA LEU A 8 -14.51 1.16 -3.50
C LEU A 8 -13.57 0.47 -2.50
N ILE A 9 -12.79 -0.51 -2.97
CA ILE A 9 -11.73 -1.16 -2.21
C ILE A 9 -10.43 -1.01 -2.99
N CYS A 10 -9.55 -0.14 -2.51
CA CYS A 10 -8.20 0.05 -3.05
C CYS A 10 -7.23 -0.89 -2.32
N LEU A 11 -6.45 -1.67 -3.07
CA LEU A 11 -5.53 -2.65 -2.50
C LEU A 11 -4.16 -2.09 -2.11
N GLY A 12 -3.95 -0.77 -2.17
CA GLY A 12 -2.68 -0.12 -1.84
C GLY A 12 -1.82 0.21 -3.06
N ASP A 13 -0.56 0.55 -2.82
CA ASP A 13 0.44 0.98 -3.83
C ASP A 13 -0.02 2.21 -4.65
N MET A 14 -0.58 3.18 -3.96
CA MET A 14 -1.07 4.45 -4.54
C MET A 14 0.05 5.47 -4.75
N CYS A 15 1.28 5.12 -4.46
CA CYS A 15 2.44 6.02 -4.53
C CYS A 15 3.57 5.46 -5.37
N ASP A 16 4.61 6.26 -5.52
CA ASP A 16 5.82 5.99 -6.27
C ASP A 16 5.59 5.92 -7.80
N ARG A 17 6.67 5.94 -8.59
CA ARG A 17 6.68 5.92 -10.06
C ARG A 17 5.88 7.05 -10.72
N GLY A 18 4.64 7.26 -10.31
CA GLY A 18 3.76 8.34 -10.80
C GLY A 18 4.11 9.70 -10.19
N LYS A 19 3.84 10.80 -10.94
CA LYS A 19 4.19 12.18 -10.52
C LYS A 19 3.16 12.82 -9.58
N ASN A 20 1.99 12.21 -9.42
CA ASN A 20 0.83 12.83 -8.78
C ASN A 20 0.42 12.14 -7.47
N THR A 21 1.37 11.52 -6.75
CA THR A 21 1.08 10.82 -5.48
C THR A 21 0.33 11.70 -4.48
N LYS A 22 0.69 12.99 -4.37
CA LYS A 22 -0.02 13.93 -3.50
C LYS A 22 -1.52 13.98 -3.80
N LEU A 23 -1.89 14.16 -5.08
CA LEU A 23 -3.29 14.23 -5.49
C LEU A 23 -4.02 12.90 -5.26
N VAL A 24 -3.35 11.78 -5.51
CA VAL A 24 -3.91 10.43 -5.28
C VAL A 24 -4.21 10.21 -3.79
N TRP A 25 -3.26 10.53 -2.91
CA TRP A 25 -3.47 10.37 -1.47
C TRP A 25 -4.53 11.33 -0.91
N GLU A 26 -4.54 12.59 -1.38
CA GLU A 26 -5.59 13.55 -1.00
C GLU A 26 -6.98 13.09 -1.46
N TYR A 27 -7.08 12.52 -2.67
CA TYR A 27 -8.32 11.95 -3.19
C TYR A 27 -8.84 10.82 -2.30
N PHE A 28 -8.03 9.78 -2.02
CA PHE A 28 -8.45 8.65 -1.20
C PHE A 28 -8.70 9.02 0.26
N TYR A 29 -7.90 9.94 0.81
CA TYR A 29 -8.13 10.49 2.14
C TYR A 29 -9.50 11.16 2.24
N ASN A 30 -9.84 12.03 1.30
CA ASN A 30 -11.12 12.72 1.27
C ASN A 30 -12.27 11.74 1.03
N LEU A 31 -12.15 10.84 0.06
CA LEU A 31 -13.14 9.81 -0.24
C LEU A 31 -13.52 8.99 1.01
N GLN A 32 -12.54 8.57 1.81
CA GLN A 32 -12.80 7.83 3.06
C GLN A 32 -13.35 8.71 4.18
N ASN A 33 -13.06 10.01 4.19
CA ASN A 33 -13.64 10.93 5.17
C ASN A 33 -15.10 11.25 4.84
N ASP A 34 -15.42 11.41 3.57
CA ASP A 34 -16.77 11.70 3.09
C ASP A 34 -17.69 10.48 3.22
N ASN A 35 -17.17 9.29 2.94
CA ASN A 35 -17.91 8.04 3.10
C ASN A 35 -17.03 6.90 3.63
N LYS A 36 -17.29 6.50 4.89
CA LYS A 36 -16.52 5.45 5.60
C LYS A 36 -16.71 4.04 5.04
N GLN A 37 -17.62 3.81 4.10
CA GLN A 37 -17.76 2.50 3.46
C GLN A 37 -16.57 2.16 2.54
N HIS A 38 -15.88 3.17 1.99
CA HIS A 38 -14.72 2.94 1.13
C HIS A 38 -13.52 2.44 1.95
N VAL A 39 -12.79 1.50 1.37
CA VAL A 39 -11.63 0.86 2.01
C VAL A 39 -10.37 1.14 1.20
N VAL A 40 -9.33 1.57 1.88
CA VAL A 40 -7.98 1.70 1.31
C VAL A 40 -7.05 0.86 2.16
N LEU A 41 -6.41 -0.12 1.56
CA LEU A 41 -5.44 -0.99 2.23
C LEU A 41 -4.03 -0.42 2.13
N LEU A 42 -3.19 -0.81 3.08
CA LEU A 42 -1.77 -0.51 3.09
C LEU A 42 -1.05 -1.36 2.04
N GLY A 43 -0.42 -0.72 1.05
CA GLY A 43 0.52 -1.36 0.15
C GLY A 43 1.95 -1.36 0.68
N ASN A 44 2.83 -2.15 0.08
CA ASN A 44 4.23 -2.19 0.50
C ASN A 44 4.97 -0.87 0.19
N HIS A 45 4.54 -0.11 -0.78
CA HIS A 45 5.11 1.21 -1.08
C HIS A 45 4.73 2.24 0.00
N GLU A 46 3.49 2.29 0.47
CA GLU A 46 3.10 3.10 1.62
C GLU A 46 3.79 2.64 2.91
N ASP A 47 3.98 1.33 3.11
CA ASP A 47 4.70 0.78 4.26
C ASP A 47 6.17 1.24 4.27
N MET A 48 6.86 1.16 3.12
CA MET A 48 8.23 1.69 2.97
C MET A 48 8.29 3.20 3.25
N PHE A 49 7.31 3.98 2.76
CA PHE A 49 7.25 5.41 3.01
C PHE A 49 7.10 5.73 4.52
N ASN A 50 6.19 5.03 5.21
CA ASN A 50 6.00 5.16 6.66
C ASN A 50 7.28 4.83 7.44
N LEU A 51 7.98 3.77 7.03
CA LEU A 51 9.26 3.38 7.62
C LEU A 51 10.36 4.42 7.35
N ALA A 52 10.40 5.00 6.13
CA ALA A 52 11.36 6.04 5.76
C ALA A 52 11.15 7.33 6.57
N ILE A 53 9.90 7.73 6.81
CA ILE A 53 9.59 8.85 7.73
C ILE A 53 10.11 8.53 9.12
N ARG A 54 9.84 7.33 9.64
CA ARG A 54 10.31 6.94 10.97
C ARG A 54 11.83 6.98 11.07
N GLU A 55 12.53 6.47 10.07
CA GLU A 55 14.00 6.52 10.00
C GLU A 55 14.52 7.96 9.98
N ALA A 56 13.87 8.88 9.25
CA ALA A 56 14.27 10.29 9.17
C ALA A 56 14.23 11.03 10.52
N MET A 57 13.41 10.55 11.47
CA MET A 57 13.29 11.14 12.81
C MET A 57 14.44 10.76 13.75
N TYR A 58 15.24 9.72 13.43
CA TYR A 58 16.40 9.35 14.24
C TYR A 58 17.67 10.08 13.77
N GLU A 59 18.41 10.68 14.71
CA GLU A 59 19.59 11.48 14.37
C GLU A 59 20.75 10.67 13.77
N HIS A 60 20.96 9.47 14.26
CA HIS A 60 22.06 8.58 13.86
C HIS A 60 21.64 7.50 12.86
N SER A 61 20.63 7.76 12.04
CA SER A 61 20.21 6.81 11.01
C SER A 61 21.26 6.66 9.91
N ILE A 62 21.47 5.41 9.46
CA ILE A 62 22.33 5.06 8.33
C ILE A 62 21.60 5.10 6.98
N TYR A 63 20.39 5.65 6.94
CA TYR A 63 19.53 5.79 5.74
C TYR A 63 19.24 4.48 4.99
N LYS A 64 19.33 3.34 5.65
CA LYS A 64 19.11 2.02 5.02
C LYS A 64 17.71 1.90 4.42
N ILE A 65 16.70 2.32 5.19
CA ILE A 65 15.29 2.25 4.79
C ILE A 65 15.01 3.25 3.68
N GLN A 66 15.46 4.50 3.81
CA GLN A 66 15.28 5.54 2.79
C GLN A 66 15.98 5.18 1.48
N ASN A 67 17.18 4.57 1.53
CA ASN A 67 17.88 4.09 0.35
C ASN A 67 17.12 2.96 -0.34
N HIS A 68 16.54 2.03 0.45
CA HIS A 68 15.69 0.97 -0.09
C HIS A 68 14.44 1.55 -0.76
N TYR A 69 13.77 2.48 -0.10
CA TYR A 69 12.59 3.16 -0.63
C TYR A 69 12.89 3.87 -1.97
N PHE A 70 14.01 4.59 -2.07
CA PHE A 70 14.37 5.29 -3.31
C PHE A 70 14.75 4.35 -4.47
N ARG A 71 15.34 3.19 -4.18
CA ARG A 71 15.54 2.15 -5.21
C ARG A 71 14.23 1.60 -5.78
N ASN A 72 13.12 1.79 -5.07
CA ASN A 72 11.76 1.44 -5.50
C ASN A 72 10.99 2.65 -6.05
N ASN A 73 11.71 3.67 -6.56
CA ASN A 73 11.16 4.89 -7.17
C ASN A 73 10.42 5.83 -6.20
N GLY A 74 10.72 5.78 -4.91
CA GLY A 74 10.08 6.60 -3.88
C GLY A 74 10.39 8.10 -3.96
N LEU A 75 11.41 8.52 -4.73
CA LEU A 75 11.72 9.94 -4.91
C LEU A 75 10.57 10.71 -5.57
N THR A 76 9.88 10.10 -6.53
CA THR A 76 8.75 10.75 -7.22
C THR A 76 7.61 11.10 -6.26
N THR A 77 7.40 10.30 -5.22
CA THR A 77 6.44 10.60 -4.15
C THR A 77 6.84 11.87 -3.41
N LEU A 78 8.10 12.01 -2.96
CA LEU A 78 8.55 13.24 -2.33
C LEU A 78 8.47 14.44 -3.25
N GLN A 79 8.83 14.28 -4.52
CA GLN A 79 8.73 15.34 -5.53
C GLN A 79 7.30 15.80 -5.81
N SER A 80 6.29 14.94 -5.60
CA SER A 80 4.90 15.35 -5.71
C SER A 80 4.46 16.35 -4.63
N PHE A 81 5.15 16.37 -3.49
CA PHE A 81 4.94 17.32 -2.39
C PHE A 81 5.95 18.46 -2.40
N TYR A 82 7.18 18.15 -2.77
CA TYR A 82 8.35 19.05 -2.75
C TYR A 82 9.10 18.87 -4.07
N PRO A 83 8.77 19.64 -5.12
CA PRO A 83 9.35 19.47 -6.47
C PRO A 83 10.88 19.49 -6.49
N GLU A 84 11.49 20.20 -5.55
CA GLU A 84 12.95 20.33 -5.38
C GLU A 84 13.61 19.14 -4.67
N ALA A 85 12.84 18.14 -4.24
CA ALA A 85 13.37 17.00 -3.49
C ALA A 85 14.40 16.21 -4.31
N THR A 86 15.53 15.89 -3.68
CA THR A 86 16.61 15.06 -4.20
C THR A 86 16.93 13.91 -3.26
N THR A 87 17.80 13.00 -3.68
CA THR A 87 18.31 11.93 -2.82
C THR A 87 19.12 12.48 -1.64
N GLU A 88 19.80 13.60 -1.80
CA GLU A 88 20.62 14.26 -0.77
C GLU A 88 19.73 14.95 0.28
N SER A 89 18.65 15.62 -0.16
CA SER A 89 17.71 16.32 0.72
C SER A 89 16.65 15.41 1.37
N ARG A 90 16.68 14.09 1.11
CA ARG A 90 15.64 13.13 1.49
C ARG A 90 15.21 13.21 2.95
N ARG A 91 16.17 13.27 3.88
CA ARG A 91 15.88 13.29 5.31
C ARG A 91 15.07 14.53 5.70
N GLU A 92 15.46 15.67 5.15
CA GLU A 92 14.78 16.93 5.37
C GLU A 92 13.37 16.90 4.80
N CYS A 93 13.20 16.37 3.57
CA CYS A 93 11.90 16.23 2.93
C CYS A 93 10.95 15.32 3.72
N PHE A 94 11.43 14.18 4.26
CA PHE A 94 10.61 13.32 5.12
C PHE A 94 10.23 14.00 6.43
N ARG A 95 11.14 14.76 7.05
CA ARG A 95 10.86 15.54 8.25
C ARG A 95 9.85 16.66 7.98
N LYS A 96 10.00 17.35 6.86
CA LYS A 96 9.08 18.38 6.38
C LYS A 96 7.69 17.79 6.15
N PHE A 97 7.59 16.64 5.44
CA PHE A 97 6.34 15.90 5.27
C PHE A 97 5.70 15.56 6.62
N ALA A 98 6.47 14.99 7.54
CA ALA A 98 5.96 14.60 8.86
C ALA A 98 5.39 15.77 9.66
N LYS A 99 5.91 16.98 9.47
CA LYS A 99 5.48 18.24 10.13
C LYS A 99 4.28 18.87 9.43
N GLU A 100 4.32 18.96 8.11
CA GLU A 100 3.35 19.70 7.30
C GLU A 100 2.13 18.86 6.93
N GLN A 101 2.32 17.57 6.64
CA GLN A 101 1.28 16.66 6.14
C GLN A 101 0.71 15.75 7.25
N LYS A 102 0.44 16.32 8.43
CA LYS A 102 0.01 15.55 9.63
C LYS A 102 -1.20 14.66 9.38
N LYS A 103 -2.22 15.16 8.65
CA LYS A 103 -3.45 14.41 8.35
C LYS A 103 -3.16 13.19 7.49
N LEU A 104 -2.44 13.36 6.37
CA LEU A 104 -2.04 12.28 5.48
C LEU A 104 -1.13 11.28 6.18
N ARG A 105 -0.16 11.76 6.97
CA ARG A 105 0.72 10.88 7.75
C ARG A 105 -0.04 10.00 8.74
N VAL A 106 -1.01 10.56 9.45
CA VAL A 106 -1.84 9.79 10.39
C VAL A 106 -2.70 8.79 9.63
N TRP A 107 -3.29 9.19 8.51
CA TRP A 107 -4.09 8.33 7.66
C TRP A 107 -3.25 7.16 7.11
N LEU A 108 -2.10 7.41 6.48
CA LEU A 108 -1.21 6.39 5.94
C LEU A 108 -0.75 5.38 7.01
N LYS A 109 -0.44 5.86 8.22
CA LYS A 109 -0.03 5.00 9.34
C LYS A 109 -1.13 4.05 9.80
N ASN A 110 -2.40 4.45 9.64
CA ASN A 110 -3.57 3.73 10.13
C ASN A 110 -4.30 2.95 9.01
N LEU A 111 -3.76 2.90 7.80
CA LEU A 111 -4.32 2.06 6.73
C LEU A 111 -4.37 0.60 7.18
N PRO A 112 -5.52 -0.08 7.05
CA PRO A 112 -5.63 -1.49 7.36
C PRO A 112 -4.84 -2.33 6.36
N THR A 113 -4.36 -3.49 6.79
CA THR A 113 -3.64 -4.44 5.92
C THR A 113 -4.56 -5.46 5.27
N ARG A 114 -5.81 -5.53 5.71
CA ARG A 114 -6.83 -6.47 5.22
C ARG A 114 -8.23 -5.90 5.34
N TYR A 115 -9.12 -6.44 4.51
CA TYR A 115 -10.56 -6.24 4.61
C TYR A 115 -11.29 -7.53 4.26
N GLU A 116 -12.43 -7.77 4.88
CA GLU A 116 -13.30 -8.92 4.61
C GLU A 116 -14.69 -8.46 4.21
N SER A 117 -15.19 -9.00 3.10
CA SER A 117 -16.60 -8.91 2.71
C SER A 117 -17.31 -10.26 2.91
N SER A 118 -18.60 -10.32 2.56
CA SER A 118 -19.37 -11.57 2.65
C SER A 118 -18.74 -12.72 1.85
N ASN A 119 -18.14 -12.42 0.67
CA ASN A 119 -17.69 -13.43 -0.29
C ASN A 119 -16.18 -13.46 -0.51
N TYR A 120 -15.44 -12.43 -0.07
CA TYR A 120 -14.04 -12.25 -0.42
C TYR A 120 -13.21 -11.74 0.73
N TYR A 121 -11.93 -12.12 0.70
CA TYR A 121 -10.86 -11.49 1.46
C TYR A 121 -10.09 -10.53 0.56
N PHE A 122 -9.67 -9.39 1.11
CA PHE A 122 -8.87 -8.40 0.40
C PHE A 122 -7.60 -8.10 1.20
N VAL A 123 -6.47 -8.20 0.52
CA VAL A 123 -5.14 -7.86 1.04
C VAL A 123 -4.32 -7.21 -0.07
N HIS A 124 -3.22 -6.55 0.28
CA HIS A 124 -2.35 -5.99 -0.74
C HIS A 124 -1.59 -7.07 -1.51
N ALA A 125 -0.79 -7.91 -0.82
CA ALA A 125 0.13 -8.84 -1.48
C ALA A 125 -0.38 -10.29 -1.52
N GLY A 126 -0.92 -10.81 -0.42
CA GLY A 126 -1.37 -12.18 -0.31
C GLY A 126 -1.53 -12.66 1.12
N VAL A 127 -1.55 -13.97 1.28
CA VAL A 127 -1.71 -14.67 2.57
C VAL A 127 -0.83 -15.92 2.63
N ASP A 128 -0.52 -16.36 3.84
CA ASP A 128 0.00 -17.70 4.09
C ASP A 128 -1.19 -18.64 4.36
N PHE A 129 -1.50 -19.53 3.44
CA PHE A 129 -2.64 -20.46 3.58
C PHE A 129 -2.49 -21.48 4.72
N ASN A 130 -1.29 -21.61 5.33
CA ASN A 130 -1.09 -22.43 6.53
C ASN A 130 -1.61 -21.76 7.81
N LYS A 131 -2.03 -20.49 7.73
CA LYS A 131 -2.60 -19.72 8.84
C LYS A 131 -4.05 -19.38 8.57
N ASN A 132 -4.85 -19.14 9.61
CA ASN A 132 -6.17 -18.52 9.42
C ASN A 132 -6.01 -17.10 8.88
N PHE A 133 -7.04 -16.59 8.19
CA PHE A 133 -7.02 -15.24 7.63
C PHE A 133 -6.74 -14.16 8.69
N TRP A 134 -7.26 -14.34 9.89
CA TRP A 134 -7.08 -13.38 10.99
C TRP A 134 -5.74 -13.49 11.72
N ASP A 135 -4.99 -14.59 11.50
CA ASP A 135 -3.68 -14.84 12.10
C ASP A 135 -2.51 -14.45 11.17
N GLN A 136 -2.82 -13.83 10.02
CA GLN A 136 -1.82 -13.37 9.07
C GLN A 136 -0.95 -12.26 9.67
N THR A 137 0.35 -12.33 9.42
CA THR A 137 1.27 -11.27 9.83
C THR A 137 1.19 -10.07 8.88
N HIS A 138 1.66 -8.91 9.32
CA HIS A 138 1.84 -7.74 8.46
C HIS A 138 2.62 -8.08 7.19
N ARG A 139 3.71 -8.86 7.33
CA ARG A 139 4.54 -9.27 6.21
C ARG A 139 3.80 -10.15 5.20
N ASP A 140 2.96 -11.05 5.67
CA ASP A 140 2.15 -11.91 4.80
C ASP A 140 1.22 -11.04 3.94
N MET A 141 0.49 -10.12 4.54
CA MET A 141 -0.53 -9.33 3.85
C MET A 141 0.03 -8.25 2.93
N VAL A 142 1.23 -7.72 3.22
CA VAL A 142 1.77 -6.53 2.55
C VAL A 142 2.96 -6.86 1.63
N TRP A 143 3.61 -8.03 1.80
CA TRP A 143 4.88 -8.32 1.12
C TRP A 143 5.00 -9.71 0.49
N ILE A 144 4.13 -10.67 0.83
CA ILE A 144 4.29 -12.05 0.38
C ILE A 144 4.18 -12.18 -1.15
N ARG A 145 4.98 -13.06 -1.72
CA ARG A 145 4.82 -13.59 -3.07
C ARG A 145 4.71 -15.11 -3.00
N GLU A 146 5.81 -15.77 -2.70
CA GLU A 146 5.80 -17.22 -2.46
C GLU A 146 5.75 -17.52 -0.93
N PRO A 147 5.05 -18.58 -0.55
CA PRO A 147 4.39 -19.63 -1.35
C PRO A 147 2.95 -19.29 -1.82
N PHE A 148 2.43 -18.08 -1.56
CA PHE A 148 1.06 -17.70 -1.88
C PHE A 148 0.73 -17.87 -3.37
N LEU A 149 1.61 -17.38 -4.28
CA LEU A 149 1.35 -17.39 -5.71
C LEU A 149 1.33 -18.78 -6.33
N SER A 150 2.14 -19.71 -5.79
CA SER A 150 2.20 -21.11 -6.25
C SER A 150 1.23 -22.05 -5.54
N SER A 151 0.63 -21.62 -4.42
CA SER A 151 -0.24 -22.44 -3.59
C SER A 151 -1.53 -22.84 -4.30
N LYS A 152 -1.95 -24.09 -4.10
CA LYS A 152 -3.28 -24.61 -4.46
C LYS A 152 -4.25 -24.62 -3.27
N GLU A 153 -3.75 -24.36 -2.08
CA GLU A 153 -4.56 -24.24 -0.87
C GLU A 153 -5.55 -23.09 -0.99
N LYS A 154 -6.67 -23.17 -0.31
CA LYS A 154 -7.74 -22.16 -0.36
C LYS A 154 -8.47 -22.03 0.96
N TYR A 155 -8.98 -20.84 1.21
CA TYR A 155 -10.01 -20.58 2.21
C TYR A 155 -11.41 -20.81 1.63
N HIS A 156 -12.43 -20.70 2.46
CA HIS A 156 -13.84 -20.68 2.02
C HIS A 156 -14.20 -19.43 1.19
N LYS A 157 -13.40 -18.37 1.24
CA LYS A 157 -13.51 -17.16 0.40
C LYS A 157 -12.27 -17.01 -0.46
N LYS A 158 -12.43 -16.49 -1.68
CA LYS A 158 -11.29 -16.13 -2.53
C LYS A 158 -10.60 -14.88 -2.00
N VAL A 159 -9.29 -14.81 -2.25
CA VAL A 159 -8.44 -13.68 -1.85
C VAL A 159 -8.24 -12.75 -3.05
N PHE A 160 -8.70 -11.49 -2.95
CA PHE A 160 -8.29 -10.42 -3.86
C PHE A 160 -6.95 -9.83 -3.44
N HIS A 161 -6.03 -9.68 -4.39
CA HIS A 161 -4.71 -9.11 -4.15
C HIS A 161 -4.14 -8.38 -5.37
N GLY A 162 -3.08 -7.59 -5.16
CA GLY A 162 -2.20 -6.97 -6.15
C GLY A 162 -0.74 -7.35 -5.92
N HIS A 163 0.17 -6.36 -5.87
CA HIS A 163 1.59 -6.50 -5.52
C HIS A 163 2.45 -7.31 -6.50
N SER A 164 1.89 -8.22 -7.23
CA SER A 164 2.58 -9.12 -8.15
C SER A 164 2.01 -8.95 -9.56
N PRO A 165 2.62 -8.07 -10.39
CA PRO A 165 2.05 -7.69 -11.69
C PRO A 165 1.75 -8.87 -12.60
N VAL A 166 0.57 -8.85 -13.21
CA VAL A 166 0.22 -9.74 -14.32
C VAL A 166 0.78 -9.13 -15.59
N LYS A 167 1.74 -9.83 -16.22
CA LYS A 167 2.53 -9.27 -17.32
C LYS A 167 1.80 -9.27 -18.67
N GLU A 168 0.79 -10.11 -18.83
CA GLU A 168 0.08 -10.32 -20.08
C GLU A 168 -1.39 -9.94 -19.96
N ALA A 169 -1.97 -9.45 -21.05
CA ALA A 169 -3.41 -9.18 -21.10
C ALA A 169 -4.20 -10.48 -20.81
N PRO A 170 -5.30 -10.39 -20.07
CA PRO A 170 -6.08 -9.20 -19.72
C PRO A 170 -5.60 -8.40 -18.49
N TYR A 171 -4.36 -8.55 -18.04
CA TYR A 171 -3.77 -7.86 -16.88
C TYR A 171 -4.48 -8.14 -15.54
N TYR A 172 -5.10 -9.30 -15.42
CA TYR A 172 -5.61 -9.87 -14.18
C TYR A 172 -5.55 -11.40 -14.25
N GLU A 173 -5.51 -12.05 -13.09
CA GLU A 173 -5.48 -13.52 -13.01
C GLU A 173 -6.57 -14.02 -12.05
N ILE A 174 -7.39 -14.96 -12.50
CA ILE A 174 -8.40 -15.62 -11.68
C ILE A 174 -8.02 -17.08 -11.50
N LYS A 175 -7.80 -17.49 -10.25
CA LYS A 175 -7.61 -18.87 -9.81
C LYS A 175 -8.71 -19.30 -8.84
N ASP A 176 -8.72 -20.59 -8.48
CA ASP A 176 -9.72 -21.12 -7.53
C ASP A 176 -9.63 -20.44 -6.16
N ASN A 177 -8.42 -20.11 -5.72
CA ASN A 177 -8.13 -19.58 -4.39
C ASN A 177 -7.94 -18.06 -4.34
N ARG A 178 -7.66 -17.39 -5.49
CA ARG A 178 -7.36 -15.97 -5.52
C ARG A 178 -7.73 -15.27 -6.82
N ILE A 179 -7.76 -13.95 -6.76
CA ILE A 179 -7.94 -13.04 -7.89
C ILE A 179 -6.87 -11.96 -7.78
N ASN A 180 -5.98 -11.91 -8.76
CA ASN A 180 -4.96 -10.88 -8.90
C ASN A 180 -5.45 -9.78 -9.84
N ILE A 181 -5.40 -8.52 -9.39
CA ILE A 181 -5.84 -7.33 -10.14
C ILE A 181 -4.76 -6.25 -10.18
N ASP A 182 -3.48 -6.65 -10.08
CA ASP A 182 -2.35 -5.73 -10.12
C ASP A 182 -2.04 -5.21 -11.53
#